data_7b1e9592c04cee92ed1e2da7a11e4ed6
#
_entry.id   7b1e9592c04cee92ed1e2da7a11e4ed6
#
_cell.length_a   1.000
_cell.length_b   1.000
_cell.length_c   1.000
_cell.angle_alpha   90.00
_cell.angle_beta   90.00
_cell.angle_gamma   90.00
#
_symmetry.space_group_name_H-M   'P 1'
#
loop_
_entity.id
_entity.type
_entity.pdbx_description
1 polymer ?
#
loop_
_entity_poly.entity_id
_entity_poly.type
_entity_poly.pdbx_seq_one_letter_code
_entity_poly.pdbx_strand_id
1 'polypeptide(L)'
;MLTLGLCVGDNVNGPKEGDLAPDFVLPDHDGKQRRLSDYRGERVVVYFYPKADTPGWTKEACSLRDHFNRFKEQRITVFGISYDSVESQKKFRDKYNLPFILLSDSKHKAGKLYGVDKGRWAARKTFIIDQEGKITKIYDKVSVTTHGEDILDFLSADKPEPAEK
;
A
#
# COMPACT_ATOMS: atom_id res chain seq x y z
N MET A 1 -10.25 6.70 -39.76
CA MET A 1 -10.00 5.80 -38.60
C MET A 1 -9.26 6.63 -37.56
N LEU A 2 -10.02 7.24 -36.64
CA LEU A 2 -9.44 8.09 -35.57
C LEU A 2 -9.07 7.19 -34.39
N THR A 3 -7.79 7.04 -34.14
CA THR A 3 -7.28 6.50 -32.88
C THR A 3 -7.45 7.56 -31.79
N LEU A 4 -8.42 7.40 -30.93
CA LEU A 4 -8.48 8.15 -29.68
C LEU A 4 -7.31 7.68 -28.80
N GLY A 5 -6.23 8.46 -28.79
CA GLY A 5 -5.21 8.37 -27.77
C GLY A 5 -5.82 8.79 -26.43
N LEU A 6 -5.98 7.85 -25.51
CA LEU A 6 -6.22 8.18 -24.10
C LEU A 6 -4.99 8.94 -23.61
N CYS A 7 -5.11 10.26 -23.52
CA CYS A 7 -4.19 11.07 -22.70
C CYS A 7 -4.38 10.63 -21.25
N VAL A 8 -3.47 9.81 -20.77
CA VAL A 8 -3.27 9.66 -19.34
C VAL A 8 -2.70 10.99 -18.88
N GLY A 9 -3.56 11.88 -18.42
CA GLY A 9 -3.13 13.13 -17.82
C GLY A 9 -2.24 12.81 -16.61
N ASP A 10 -1.06 13.39 -16.59
CA ASP A 10 -0.16 13.39 -15.45
C ASP A 10 -0.92 13.96 -14.25
N ASN A 11 -1.46 13.08 -13.42
CA ASN A 11 -2.21 13.47 -12.24
C ASN A 11 -1.21 13.82 -11.13
N VAL A 12 -0.69 15.04 -11.18
CA VAL A 12 0.33 15.57 -10.25
C VAL A 12 -0.08 15.42 -8.77
N ASN A 13 -1.37 15.24 -8.51
CA ASN A 13 -1.94 15.13 -7.17
C ASN A 13 -2.24 13.69 -6.72
N GLY A 14 -1.94 12.70 -7.56
CA GLY A 14 -2.26 11.29 -7.28
C GLY A 14 -3.75 10.95 -7.38
N PRO A 15 -4.11 9.68 -7.14
CA PRO A 15 -5.48 9.20 -7.24
C PRO A 15 -6.34 9.67 -6.08
N LYS A 16 -7.66 9.66 -6.28
CA LYS A 16 -8.69 9.98 -5.29
C LYS A 16 -9.48 8.74 -4.91
N GLU A 17 -10.22 8.81 -3.82
CA GLU A 17 -11.22 7.80 -3.46
C GLU A 17 -12.22 7.62 -4.62
N GLY A 18 -12.48 6.37 -4.99
CA GLY A 18 -13.31 5.99 -6.13
C GLY A 18 -12.54 5.73 -7.43
N ASP A 19 -11.30 6.20 -7.54
CA ASP A 19 -10.47 5.95 -8.72
C ASP A 19 -9.93 4.51 -8.72
N LEU A 20 -9.62 3.98 -9.90
CA LEU A 20 -8.79 2.78 -10.00
C LEU A 20 -7.39 3.08 -9.43
N ALA A 21 -6.91 2.20 -8.57
CA ALA A 21 -5.55 2.31 -8.06
C ALA A 21 -4.54 2.13 -9.20
N PRO A 22 -3.59 3.05 -9.38
CA PRO A 22 -2.55 2.89 -10.38
C PRO A 22 -1.80 1.58 -10.21
N ASP A 23 -1.66 0.79 -11.27
CA ASP A 23 -0.91 -0.47 -11.22
C ASP A 23 0.59 -0.20 -11.09
N PHE A 24 1.28 -1.11 -10.45
CA PHE A 24 2.73 -1.07 -10.34
C PHE A 24 3.33 -2.47 -10.36
N VAL A 25 4.61 -2.56 -10.69
CA VAL A 25 5.43 -3.76 -10.53
C VAL A 25 6.68 -3.35 -9.78
N LEU A 26 6.85 -3.87 -8.57
CA LEU A 26 7.97 -3.54 -7.69
C LEU A 26 8.58 -4.82 -7.09
N PRO A 27 9.91 -4.85 -6.87
CA PRO A 27 10.53 -5.96 -6.17
C PRO A 27 10.18 -5.92 -4.68
N ASP A 28 9.89 -7.07 -4.10
CA ASP A 28 9.71 -7.22 -2.67
C ASP A 28 11.05 -7.38 -1.91
N HIS A 29 10.96 -7.58 -0.60
CA HIS A 29 12.12 -7.75 0.28
C HIS A 29 13.01 -8.98 -0.06
N ASP A 30 12.54 -9.91 -0.86
CA ASP A 30 13.31 -11.05 -1.39
C ASP A 30 13.70 -10.88 -2.87
N GLY A 31 13.41 -9.73 -3.47
CA GLY A 31 13.69 -9.43 -4.87
C GLY A 31 12.66 -9.99 -5.85
N LYS A 32 11.59 -10.61 -5.36
CA LYS A 32 10.51 -11.12 -6.20
C LYS A 32 9.63 -9.97 -6.69
N GLN A 33 9.36 -9.92 -8.00
CA GLN A 33 8.48 -8.90 -8.57
C GLN A 33 7.03 -9.10 -8.13
N ARG A 34 6.41 -8.04 -7.64
CA ARG A 34 5.01 -8.00 -7.24
C ARG A 34 4.27 -6.98 -8.10
N ARG A 35 3.17 -7.40 -8.70
CA ARG A 35 2.28 -6.56 -9.51
C ARG A 35 0.97 -6.36 -8.75
N LEU A 36 0.53 -5.13 -8.58
CA LEU A 36 -0.71 -4.84 -7.84
C LEU A 36 -1.93 -5.54 -8.48
N SER A 37 -2.05 -5.51 -9.80
CA SER A 37 -3.18 -6.12 -10.51
C SER A 37 -3.29 -7.64 -10.36
N ASP A 38 -2.22 -8.32 -9.96
CA ASP A 38 -2.25 -9.76 -9.66
C ASP A 38 -3.07 -10.09 -8.39
N TYR A 39 -3.38 -9.08 -7.59
CA TYR A 39 -4.15 -9.20 -6.33
C TYR A 39 -5.62 -8.83 -6.49
N ARG A 40 -6.13 -8.73 -7.71
CA ARG A 40 -7.57 -8.55 -7.96
C ARG A 40 -8.35 -9.72 -7.35
N GLY A 41 -9.51 -9.43 -6.76
CA GLY A 41 -10.28 -10.39 -5.98
C GLY A 41 -9.95 -10.37 -4.48
N GLU A 42 -8.87 -9.71 -4.09
CA GLU A 42 -8.49 -9.48 -2.69
C GLU A 42 -8.53 -7.98 -2.36
N ARG A 43 -8.83 -7.66 -1.11
CA ARG A 43 -8.64 -6.29 -0.61
C ARG A 43 -7.17 -6.08 -0.33
N VAL A 44 -6.65 -4.91 -0.71
CA VAL A 44 -5.23 -4.57 -0.57
C VAL A 44 -5.09 -3.27 0.22
N VAL A 45 -4.18 -3.27 1.16
CA VAL A 45 -3.72 -2.07 1.85
C VAL A 45 -2.35 -1.72 1.31
N VAL A 46 -2.22 -0.56 0.68
CA VAL A 46 -0.95 0.00 0.21
C VAL A 46 -0.60 1.18 1.08
N TYR A 47 0.49 1.09 1.82
CA TYR A 47 0.93 2.22 2.61
C TYR A 47 2.35 2.63 2.25
N PHE A 48 2.50 3.93 2.01
CA PHE A 48 3.78 4.56 1.75
C PHE A 48 4.37 5.11 3.04
N TYR A 49 5.67 4.97 3.20
CA TYR A 49 6.40 5.47 4.35
C TYR A 49 7.74 6.09 3.92
N PRO A 50 8.25 7.06 4.71
CA PRO A 50 9.42 7.83 4.29
C PRO A 50 10.70 7.00 4.19
N LYS A 51 10.99 6.20 5.21
CA LYS A 51 12.24 5.44 5.30
C LYS A 51 12.13 4.29 6.31
N ALA A 52 12.70 3.13 5.95
CA ALA A 52 12.82 1.99 6.83
C ALA A 52 13.64 2.32 8.09
N ASP A 53 13.30 1.65 9.19
CA ASP A 53 13.99 1.76 10.48
C ASP A 53 14.07 3.19 11.07
N THR A 54 13.08 4.03 10.79
CA THR A 54 12.87 5.29 11.48
C THR A 54 11.85 5.12 12.63
N PRO A 55 11.93 5.91 13.74
CA PRO A 55 11.06 5.70 14.91
C PRO A 55 9.56 5.72 14.60
N GLY A 56 9.10 6.67 13.78
CA GLY A 56 7.69 6.77 13.38
C GLY A 56 7.21 5.59 12.54
N TRP A 57 8.02 5.15 11.58
CA TRP A 57 7.72 4.00 10.75
C TRP A 57 7.74 2.69 11.53
N THR A 58 8.71 2.52 12.42
CA THR A 58 8.80 1.32 13.27
C THR A 58 7.54 1.15 14.11
N LYS A 59 7.01 2.22 14.70
CA LYS A 59 5.74 2.18 15.47
C LYS A 59 4.55 1.79 14.59
N GLU A 60 4.44 2.37 13.41
CA GLU A 60 3.37 2.04 12.44
C GLU A 60 3.45 0.59 11.98
N ALA A 61 4.64 0.13 11.61
CA ALA A 61 4.88 -1.26 11.20
C ALA A 61 4.55 -2.25 12.31
N CYS A 62 4.91 -1.96 13.55
CA CYS A 62 4.57 -2.79 14.69
C CYS A 62 3.06 -2.80 14.97
N SER A 63 2.38 -1.67 14.82
CA SER A 63 0.91 -1.61 14.92
C SER A 63 0.24 -2.50 13.86
N LEU A 64 0.70 -2.44 12.63
CA LEU A 64 0.20 -3.31 11.55
C LEU A 64 0.52 -4.79 11.82
N ARG A 65 1.74 -5.09 12.28
CA ARG A 65 2.15 -6.45 12.64
C ARG A 65 1.26 -7.06 13.73
N ASP A 66 0.97 -6.31 14.77
CA ASP A 66 0.18 -6.80 15.90
C ASP A 66 -1.27 -7.14 15.51
N HIS A 67 -1.75 -6.58 14.41
CA HIS A 67 -3.07 -6.86 13.84
C HIS A 67 -3.03 -7.80 12.62
N PHE A 68 -1.86 -8.31 12.27
CA PHE A 68 -1.68 -9.06 11.01
C PHE A 68 -2.56 -10.30 10.88
N ASN A 69 -2.75 -11.05 11.95
CA ASN A 69 -3.61 -12.24 11.91
C ASN A 69 -5.04 -11.88 11.50
N ARG A 70 -5.56 -10.75 11.97
CA ARG A 70 -6.88 -10.24 11.57
C ARG A 70 -6.93 -9.84 10.11
N PHE A 71 -5.87 -9.23 9.58
CA PHE A 71 -5.75 -8.96 8.14
C PHE A 71 -5.76 -10.25 7.32
N LYS A 72 -4.98 -11.24 7.75
CA LYS A 72 -4.89 -12.55 7.09
C LYS A 72 -6.23 -13.29 7.10
N GLU A 73 -6.93 -13.33 8.22
CA GLU A 73 -8.25 -13.96 8.35
C GLU A 73 -9.28 -13.33 7.42
N GLN A 74 -9.19 -12.02 7.20
CA GLN A 74 -10.06 -11.29 6.28
C GLN A 74 -9.58 -11.29 4.83
N ARG A 75 -8.52 -12.03 4.51
CA ARG A 75 -7.88 -12.10 3.18
C ARG A 75 -7.47 -10.74 2.65
N ILE A 76 -6.85 -9.93 3.50
CA ILE A 76 -6.33 -8.61 3.17
C ILE A 76 -4.83 -8.70 2.97
N THR A 77 -4.35 -8.29 1.80
CA THR A 77 -2.92 -8.18 1.51
C THR A 77 -2.41 -6.79 1.89
N VAL A 78 -1.27 -6.74 2.57
CA VAL A 78 -0.65 -5.48 3.02
C VAL A 78 0.69 -5.30 2.30
N PHE A 79 0.84 -4.19 1.59
CA PHE A 79 2.09 -3.75 0.97
C PHE A 79 2.62 -2.49 1.66
N GLY A 80 3.84 -2.54 2.16
CA GLY A 80 4.58 -1.37 2.61
C GLY A 80 5.56 -0.93 1.53
N ILE A 81 5.52 0.34 1.13
CA ILE A 81 6.34 0.87 0.03
C ILE A 81 7.19 2.05 0.50
N SER A 82 8.46 1.98 0.26
CA SER A 82 9.39 3.09 0.41
C SER A 82 10.41 3.12 -0.73
N TYR A 83 11.27 4.14 -0.72
CA TYR A 83 12.36 4.27 -1.70
C TYR A 83 13.64 3.53 -1.27
N ASP A 84 13.60 2.85 -0.13
CA ASP A 84 14.70 2.02 0.33
C ASP A 84 14.98 0.86 -0.63
N SER A 85 16.23 0.38 -0.63
CA SER A 85 16.63 -0.77 -1.44
C SER A 85 15.95 -2.07 -0.95
N VAL A 86 15.91 -3.07 -1.82
CA VAL A 86 15.44 -4.43 -1.45
C VAL A 86 16.18 -4.95 -0.21
N GLU A 87 17.49 -4.74 -0.14
CA GLU A 87 18.30 -5.18 1.00
C GLU A 87 17.90 -4.48 2.31
N SER A 88 17.69 -3.16 2.27
CA SER A 88 17.23 -2.40 3.44
C SER A 88 15.82 -2.83 3.90
N GLN A 89 14.92 -3.09 2.97
CA GLN A 89 13.59 -3.60 3.27
C GLN A 89 13.66 -4.99 3.93
N LYS A 90 14.53 -5.86 3.45
CA LYS A 90 14.72 -7.18 4.04
C LYS A 90 15.25 -7.09 5.46
N LYS A 91 16.28 -6.29 5.70
CA LYS A 91 16.84 -6.07 7.04
C LYS A 91 15.79 -5.55 8.01
N PHE A 92 14.98 -4.59 7.58
CA PHE A 92 13.91 -4.02 8.38
C PHE A 92 12.83 -5.05 8.72
N ARG A 93 12.39 -5.82 7.73
CA ARG A 93 11.43 -6.91 7.90
C ARG A 93 11.91 -7.95 8.91
N ASP A 94 13.16 -8.39 8.78
CA ASP A 94 13.73 -9.42 9.63
C ASP A 94 13.95 -8.91 11.07
N LYS A 95 14.39 -7.66 11.22
CA LYS A 95 14.64 -7.04 12.53
C LYS A 95 13.38 -6.96 13.40
N TYR A 96 12.23 -6.67 12.81
CA TYR A 96 10.95 -6.49 13.53
C TYR A 96 9.96 -7.62 13.30
N ASN A 97 10.36 -8.70 12.66
CA ASN A 97 9.47 -9.84 12.31
C ASN A 97 8.17 -9.38 11.64
N LEU A 98 8.29 -8.54 10.62
CA LEU A 98 7.15 -8.02 9.89
C LEU A 98 6.59 -9.10 8.95
N PRO A 99 5.32 -9.52 9.09
CA PRO A 99 4.76 -10.63 8.32
C PRO A 99 4.22 -10.22 6.95
N PHE A 100 4.18 -8.94 6.64
CA PHE A 100 3.65 -8.41 5.39
C PHE A 100 4.76 -8.11 4.38
N ILE A 101 4.36 -7.79 3.15
CA ILE A 101 5.26 -7.60 2.02
C ILE A 101 5.77 -6.16 2.00
N LEU A 102 7.09 -5.99 2.02
CA LEU A 102 7.74 -4.70 1.82
C LEU A 102 8.24 -4.60 0.38
N LEU A 103 7.90 -3.51 -0.30
CA LEU A 103 8.24 -3.25 -1.69
C LEU A 103 9.23 -2.10 -1.80
N SER A 104 10.23 -2.27 -2.66
CA SER A 104 11.23 -1.25 -2.96
C SER A 104 10.84 -0.46 -4.20
N ASP A 105 10.57 0.83 -4.03
CA ASP A 105 10.30 1.78 -5.13
C ASP A 105 11.49 2.74 -5.33
N SER A 106 12.68 2.19 -5.47
CA SER A 106 13.93 2.97 -5.57
C SER A 106 13.97 3.94 -6.76
N LYS A 107 13.14 3.72 -7.77
CA LYS A 107 12.99 4.60 -8.93
C LYS A 107 11.82 5.60 -8.81
N HIS A 108 11.16 5.64 -7.67
CA HIS A 108 10.04 6.53 -7.36
C HIS A 108 8.83 6.40 -8.31
N LYS A 109 8.69 5.29 -9.01
CA LYS A 109 7.62 5.09 -10.00
C LYS A 109 6.23 5.07 -9.36
N ALA A 110 6.04 4.20 -8.36
CA ALA A 110 4.78 4.14 -7.62
C ALA A 110 4.54 5.41 -6.82
N GLY A 111 5.56 5.97 -6.18
CA GLY A 111 5.45 7.22 -5.43
C GLY A 111 4.93 8.38 -6.26
N LYS A 112 5.38 8.51 -7.50
CA LYS A 112 4.88 9.52 -8.44
C LYS A 112 3.44 9.25 -8.88
N LEU A 113 3.11 8.01 -9.23
CA LEU A 113 1.75 7.62 -9.62
C LEU A 113 0.73 7.86 -8.52
N TYR A 114 1.10 7.63 -7.27
CA TYR A 114 0.22 7.81 -6.10
C TYR A 114 0.27 9.22 -5.50
N GLY A 115 1.07 10.12 -6.06
CA GLY A 115 1.15 11.50 -5.61
C GLY A 115 1.82 11.69 -4.25
N VAL A 116 2.67 10.76 -3.84
CA VAL A 116 3.36 10.79 -2.54
C VAL A 116 4.85 11.13 -2.65
N ASP A 117 5.36 11.39 -3.84
CA ASP A 117 6.77 11.70 -4.06
C ASP A 117 7.14 13.06 -3.48
N LYS A 118 8.12 13.06 -2.56
CA LYS A 118 8.71 14.27 -1.95
C LYS A 118 10.19 14.45 -2.33
N GLY A 119 10.64 13.81 -3.41
CA GLY A 119 11.99 13.85 -3.89
C GLY A 119 12.86 12.76 -3.27
N ARG A 120 13.31 12.92 -2.04
CA ARG A 120 14.18 11.93 -1.36
C ARG A 120 13.41 10.81 -0.66
N TRP A 121 12.15 11.03 -0.34
CA TRP A 121 11.30 10.08 0.38
C TRP A 121 9.86 10.15 -0.10
N ALA A 122 9.09 9.14 0.24
CA ALA A 122 7.65 9.14 0.06
C ALA A 122 6.94 9.76 1.27
N ALA A 123 5.87 10.51 1.02
CA ALA A 123 4.99 10.95 2.09
C ALA A 123 4.30 9.76 2.76
N ARG A 124 4.01 9.87 4.05
CA ARG A 124 3.24 8.86 4.79
C ARG A 124 1.77 8.94 4.39
N LYS A 125 1.32 7.92 3.66
CA LYS A 125 -0.04 7.86 3.13
C LYS A 125 -0.48 6.42 2.92
N THR A 126 -1.72 6.11 3.24
CA THR A 126 -2.28 4.76 3.09
C THR A 126 -3.48 4.77 2.18
N PHE A 127 -3.54 3.80 1.29
CA PHE A 127 -4.62 3.57 0.34
C PHE A 127 -5.24 2.20 0.61
N ILE A 128 -6.55 2.15 0.77
CA ILE A 128 -7.30 0.91 0.84
C ILE A 128 -7.96 0.66 -0.51
N ILE A 129 -7.69 -0.50 -1.06
CA ILE A 129 -8.11 -0.90 -2.41
C ILE A 129 -9.04 -2.11 -2.29
N ASP A 130 -10.19 -2.03 -2.96
CA ASP A 130 -11.17 -3.11 -2.96
C ASP A 130 -10.79 -4.26 -3.92
N GLN A 131 -11.62 -5.28 -3.96
CA GLN A 131 -11.42 -6.47 -4.79
C GLN A 131 -11.44 -6.17 -6.30
N GLU A 132 -12.04 -5.07 -6.71
CA GLU A 132 -12.10 -4.62 -8.11
C GLU A 132 -10.95 -3.67 -8.48
N GLY A 133 -10.12 -3.32 -7.50
CA GLY A 133 -8.96 -2.43 -7.69
C GLY A 133 -9.26 -0.96 -7.54
N LYS A 134 -10.42 -0.59 -7.00
CA LYS A 134 -10.77 0.80 -6.71
C LYS A 134 -10.31 1.21 -5.32
N ILE A 135 -9.87 2.45 -5.19
CA ILE A 135 -9.52 3.04 -3.90
C ILE A 135 -10.79 3.39 -3.15
N THR A 136 -11.00 2.77 -1.99
CA THR A 136 -12.17 3.01 -1.14
C THR A 136 -11.90 3.97 0.00
N LYS A 137 -10.65 4.10 0.42
CA LYS A 137 -10.23 5.01 1.48
C LYS A 137 -8.80 5.47 1.30
N ILE A 138 -8.53 6.74 1.61
CA ILE A 138 -7.19 7.32 1.66
C ILE A 138 -6.97 7.94 3.04
N TYR A 139 -5.88 7.56 3.69
CA TYR A 139 -5.41 8.17 4.92
C TYR A 139 -4.24 9.10 4.61
N ASP A 140 -4.47 10.40 4.62
CA ASP A 140 -3.44 11.43 4.44
C ASP A 140 -2.67 11.72 5.74
N LYS A 141 -3.33 11.50 6.87
CA LYS A 141 -2.76 11.61 8.21
C LYS A 141 -2.89 10.27 8.91
N VAL A 142 -1.77 9.74 9.35
CA VAL A 142 -1.67 8.41 9.94
C VAL A 142 -1.24 8.55 11.40
N SER A 143 -2.06 7.99 12.31
CA SER A 143 -1.63 7.75 13.68
C SER A 143 -0.74 6.52 13.73
N VAL A 144 0.56 6.70 13.96
CA VAL A 144 1.53 5.61 13.91
C VAL A 144 1.30 4.50 14.94
N THR A 145 0.53 4.77 15.98
CA THR A 145 0.25 3.82 17.07
C THR A 145 -1.07 3.04 16.90
N THR A 146 -2.05 3.63 16.22
CA THR A 146 -3.40 3.05 16.07
C THR A 146 -3.76 2.69 14.63
N HIS A 147 -2.86 2.88 13.70
CA HIS A 147 -3.16 2.76 12.27
C HIS A 147 -3.68 1.37 11.86
N GLY A 148 -3.12 0.32 12.43
CA GLY A 148 -3.59 -1.05 12.17
C GLY A 148 -5.04 -1.26 12.60
N GLU A 149 -5.43 -0.75 13.76
CA GLU A 149 -6.80 -0.81 14.25
C GLU A 149 -7.74 0.05 13.42
N ASP A 150 -7.34 1.28 13.07
CA ASP A 150 -8.12 2.20 12.25
C ASP A 150 -8.47 1.58 10.87
N ILE A 151 -7.49 0.93 10.24
CA ILE A 151 -7.69 0.22 8.97
C ILE A 151 -8.67 -0.95 9.14
N LEU A 152 -8.49 -1.76 10.18
CA LEU A 152 -9.37 -2.90 10.44
C LEU A 152 -10.79 -2.47 10.74
N ASP A 153 -10.99 -1.40 11.48
CA ASP A 153 -12.32 -0.84 11.78
C ASP A 153 -13.02 -0.39 10.50
N PHE A 154 -12.30 0.31 9.62
CA PHE A 154 -12.82 0.69 8.31
C PHE A 154 -13.21 -0.53 7.46
N LEU A 155 -12.33 -1.52 7.35
CA LEU A 155 -12.55 -2.72 6.56
C LEU A 155 -13.66 -3.62 7.12
N SER A 156 -13.89 -3.60 8.42
CA SER A 156 -14.98 -4.33 9.07
C SER A 156 -16.33 -3.70 8.80
N ALA A 157 -16.39 -2.37 8.65
CA ALA A 157 -17.61 -1.64 8.29
C ALA A 157 -17.93 -1.75 6.79
N ASP A 158 -16.91 -1.92 5.95
CA ASP A 158 -17.00 -2.01 4.48
C ASP A 158 -16.94 -3.46 3.98
N LYS A 159 -17.48 -4.41 4.74
CA LYS A 159 -17.55 -5.80 4.28
C LYS A 159 -18.46 -5.89 3.06
N PRO A 160 -17.99 -6.49 1.95
CA PRO A 160 -18.89 -6.84 0.86
C PRO A 160 -19.96 -7.79 1.40
N GLU A 161 -21.21 -7.56 1.02
CA GLU A 161 -22.26 -8.51 1.33
C GLU A 161 -21.84 -9.90 0.84
N PRO A 162 -22.10 -10.96 1.63
CA PRO A 162 -21.85 -12.32 1.16
C PRO A 162 -22.62 -12.52 -0.13
N ALA A 163 -21.92 -12.98 -1.18
CA ALA A 163 -22.58 -13.32 -2.43
C ALA A 163 -23.78 -14.24 -2.11
N GLU A 164 -24.97 -13.82 -2.48
CA GLU A 164 -26.15 -14.67 -2.38
C GLU A 164 -25.87 -15.98 -3.12
N LYS A 165 -26.06 -17.07 -2.41
CA LYS A 165 -25.90 -18.41 -2.98
C LYS A 165 -26.99 -18.70 -4.01
#